data_5a0279292f958c37701b693b0e6877a3
#
_entry.id   5a0279292f958c37701b693b0e6877a3
#
_cell.length_a   1.000
_cell.length_b   1.000
_cell.length_c   1.000
_cell.angle_alpha   90.00
_cell.angle_beta   90.00
_cell.angle_gamma   90.00
#
_symmetry.space_group_name_H-M   'P 1'
#
loop_
_entity.id
_entity.type
_entity.pdbx_description
1 polymer ?
#
loop_
_entity_poly.entity_id
_entity_poly.type
_entity_poly.pdbx_seq_one_letter_code
_entity_poly.pdbx_strand_id
1 'polypeptide(L)'
;MDGNRSTDVPPLDLVCVGFDMTGIANAVALRERNGLSKDTLFLESQLEALWKPLRSTPASRLRTSFLNDLITSENPRSHFTFLNYLHATHRLILYANSAQIRPSREMFCDYLRWCAGRLRAQVQYGKMATSVRPLRDGKGRVAAWEVVFVDAVTGEKKAVTAKQVVYAVSNHPYVPKVLHAPTVRTLVLHSSDYLEAIPTLLRDNPKARIAVLGNGQNAAEVFDQLHGIRGDHQVIWFTKDAVLRGDDETPFLLESIMQPTSSKQQNMPPEVRRKEVNGASLLTSSSSIESRLLRQIYDAQYDLSVKEPDSKKWRFQIRFRHEAVHAERAADGRVRLFMQTPENPTEPATFDAVIAATGFGQPAHYSALEPLHALLDGPSVTVDREYHINFRKGVLAPGCGIWFQGSLAGDGDQNDDSLLQILAERSRRLAESVLRRRAEQTTSEEERSARL
;
A
#
# COMPACT_ATOMS: atom_id res chain seq x y z
N MET A 1 -32.37 11.75 23.22
CA MET A 1 -33.43 10.87 22.65
C MET A 1 -32.85 10.25 21.39
N ASP A 2 -32.04 9.21 21.59
CA ASP A 2 -31.41 8.51 20.48
C ASP A 2 -32.35 7.41 20.00
N GLY A 3 -32.92 7.64 18.84
CA GLY A 3 -33.84 6.72 18.20
C GLY A 3 -33.14 5.41 17.85
N ASN A 4 -33.52 4.36 18.54
CA ASN A 4 -33.23 2.97 18.23
C ASN A 4 -33.81 2.62 16.85
N ARG A 5 -33.03 2.85 15.75
CA ARG A 5 -33.36 2.31 14.44
C ARG A 5 -32.90 0.85 14.43
N SER A 6 -33.78 -0.04 14.84
CA SER A 6 -33.68 -1.45 14.50
C SER A 6 -33.79 -1.55 12.98
N THR A 7 -32.66 -1.76 12.31
CA THR A 7 -32.67 -2.16 10.90
C THR A 7 -33.07 -3.65 10.89
N ASP A 8 -34.24 -3.96 10.34
CA ASP A 8 -34.77 -5.33 10.17
C ASP A 8 -33.93 -6.19 9.20
N VAL A 9 -32.81 -5.70 8.72
CA VAL A 9 -31.91 -6.44 7.82
C VAL A 9 -30.89 -7.20 8.66
N PRO A 10 -30.80 -8.53 8.51
CA PRO A 10 -29.82 -9.32 9.23
C PRO A 10 -28.38 -8.84 8.89
N PRO A 11 -27.46 -8.86 9.85
CA PRO A 11 -26.08 -8.46 9.60
C PRO A 11 -25.43 -9.38 8.55
N LEU A 12 -24.64 -8.81 7.68
CA LEU A 12 -23.79 -9.54 6.75
C LEU A 12 -22.83 -10.46 7.52
N ASP A 13 -22.39 -11.53 6.89
CA ASP A 13 -21.34 -12.37 7.46
C ASP A 13 -20.03 -11.59 7.56
N LEU A 14 -19.65 -10.90 6.49
CA LEU A 14 -18.36 -10.25 6.36
C LEU A 14 -18.46 -8.95 5.56
N VAL A 15 -17.89 -7.90 6.11
CA VAL A 15 -17.56 -6.66 5.36
C VAL A 15 -16.06 -6.53 5.27
N CYS A 16 -15.55 -6.39 4.04
CA CYS A 16 -14.15 -6.05 3.77
C CYS A 16 -14.04 -4.58 3.37
N VAL A 17 -13.25 -3.81 4.09
CA VAL A 17 -12.95 -2.41 3.78
C VAL A 17 -11.64 -2.39 3.00
N GLY A 18 -11.71 -1.97 1.74
CA GLY A 18 -10.64 -2.02 0.74
C GLY A 18 -10.80 -3.19 -0.24
N PHE A 19 -10.69 -2.88 -1.53
CA PHE A 19 -10.67 -3.87 -2.62
C PHE A 19 -9.56 -3.58 -3.62
N ASP A 20 -8.44 -3.15 -3.10
CA ASP A 20 -7.17 -3.03 -3.80
C ASP A 20 -6.46 -4.39 -3.91
N MET A 21 -5.16 -4.39 -4.15
CA MET A 21 -4.36 -5.62 -4.24
C MET A 21 -4.54 -6.53 -3.02
N THR A 22 -4.57 -5.96 -1.81
CA THR A 22 -4.73 -6.71 -0.55
C THR A 22 -6.16 -7.25 -0.42
N GLY A 23 -7.16 -6.43 -0.72
CA GLY A 23 -8.57 -6.84 -0.72
C GLY A 23 -8.86 -7.93 -1.75
N ILE A 24 -8.28 -7.84 -2.95
CA ILE A 24 -8.39 -8.88 -3.98
C ILE A 24 -7.73 -10.18 -3.53
N ALA A 25 -6.54 -10.12 -2.90
CA ALA A 25 -5.87 -11.30 -2.37
C ALA A 25 -6.70 -12.00 -1.28
N ASN A 26 -7.33 -11.23 -0.39
CA ASN A 26 -8.26 -11.76 0.62
C ASN A 26 -9.47 -12.42 -0.03
N ALA A 27 -10.04 -11.80 -1.04
CA ALA A 27 -11.17 -12.37 -1.79
C ALA A 27 -10.79 -13.67 -2.49
N VAL A 28 -9.59 -13.75 -3.08
CA VAL A 28 -9.03 -14.99 -3.67
C VAL A 28 -8.86 -16.05 -2.60
N ALA A 29 -8.24 -15.74 -1.47
CA ALA A 29 -8.02 -16.69 -0.37
C ALA A 29 -9.32 -17.23 0.22
N LEU A 30 -10.34 -16.39 0.38
CA LEU A 30 -11.69 -16.79 0.79
C LEU A 30 -12.36 -17.66 -0.28
N ARG A 31 -12.26 -17.31 -1.56
CA ARG A 31 -12.83 -18.07 -2.68
C ARG A 31 -12.28 -19.48 -2.77
N GLU A 32 -10.97 -19.63 -2.66
CA GLU A 32 -10.29 -20.94 -2.68
C GLU A 32 -10.73 -21.87 -1.54
N ARG A 33 -11.27 -21.30 -0.45
CA ARG A 33 -11.76 -22.03 0.75
C ARG A 33 -13.28 -22.07 0.84
N ASN A 34 -14.00 -21.76 -0.25
CA ASN A 34 -15.46 -21.67 -0.28
C ASN A 34 -16.04 -20.70 0.77
N GLY A 35 -15.26 -19.74 1.23
CA GLY A 35 -15.64 -18.77 2.25
C GLY A 35 -16.26 -17.48 1.70
N LEU A 36 -16.20 -17.26 0.40
CA LEU A 36 -16.79 -16.08 -0.24
C LEU A 36 -18.29 -16.37 -0.48
N SER A 37 -19.15 -15.81 0.37
CA SER A 37 -20.60 -15.98 0.32
C SER A 37 -21.31 -14.76 -0.31
N LYS A 38 -22.62 -14.89 -0.56
CA LYS A 38 -23.48 -13.78 -0.97
C LYS A 38 -23.60 -12.68 0.10
N ASP A 39 -23.34 -13.03 1.35
CA ASP A 39 -23.39 -12.11 2.50
C ASP A 39 -21.99 -11.53 2.82
N THR A 40 -21.07 -11.55 1.83
CA THR A 40 -19.75 -10.91 1.88
C THR A 40 -19.77 -9.68 0.99
N LEU A 41 -19.47 -8.50 1.58
CA LEU A 41 -19.44 -7.21 0.89
C LEU A 41 -18.04 -6.59 0.97
N PHE A 42 -17.57 -6.08 -0.16
CA PHE A 42 -16.36 -5.25 -0.22
C PHE A 42 -16.74 -3.77 -0.43
N LEU A 43 -16.17 -2.88 0.36
CA LEU A 43 -16.31 -1.44 0.23
C LEU A 43 -14.98 -0.88 -0.26
N GLU A 44 -14.98 -0.27 -1.45
CA GLU A 44 -13.79 0.31 -2.07
C GLU A 44 -13.97 1.82 -2.25
N SER A 45 -13.02 2.60 -1.79
CA SER A 45 -13.04 4.06 -1.86
C SER A 45 -12.85 4.60 -3.27
N GLN A 46 -12.11 3.89 -4.11
CA GLN A 46 -11.92 4.23 -5.51
C GLN A 46 -13.22 4.01 -6.31
N LEU A 47 -13.40 4.78 -7.38
CA LEU A 47 -14.59 4.66 -8.24
C LEU A 47 -14.55 3.43 -9.17
N GLU A 48 -13.37 2.82 -9.31
CA GLU A 48 -13.14 1.63 -10.13
C GLU A 48 -12.13 0.71 -9.46
N ALA A 49 -12.07 -0.55 -9.88
CA ALA A 49 -11.01 -1.49 -9.50
C ALA A 49 -9.66 -1.07 -10.10
N LEU A 50 -9.17 0.07 -9.68
CA LEU A 50 -7.90 0.61 -10.14
C LEU A 50 -6.89 0.56 -8.99
N TRP A 51 -6.14 -0.54 -8.93
CA TRP A 51 -4.77 -0.37 -8.51
C TRP A 51 -4.10 0.45 -9.63
N LYS A 52 -4.08 1.76 -9.46
CA LYS A 52 -3.22 2.59 -10.30
C LYS A 52 -1.81 2.22 -9.84
N PRO A 53 -0.99 1.56 -10.70
CA PRO A 53 0.41 1.55 -10.41
C PRO A 53 0.77 3.01 -10.17
N LEU A 54 1.69 3.28 -9.25
CA LEU A 54 2.51 4.48 -9.41
C LEU A 54 2.72 4.57 -10.91
N ARG A 55 2.19 5.61 -11.58
CA ARG A 55 2.24 5.68 -13.04
C ARG A 55 3.71 5.61 -13.43
N SER A 56 4.12 4.37 -13.59
CA SER A 56 5.48 3.98 -13.86
C SER A 56 5.67 4.07 -15.34
N THR A 57 6.87 4.33 -15.75
CA THR A 57 7.23 4.19 -17.16
C THR A 57 6.78 2.81 -17.64
N PRO A 58 6.50 2.64 -18.95
CA PRO A 58 6.25 1.32 -19.53
C PRO A 58 7.33 0.27 -19.21
N ALA A 59 8.53 0.72 -18.83
CA ALA A 59 9.65 -0.13 -18.44
C ALA A 59 9.67 -0.50 -16.95
N SER A 60 8.86 0.13 -16.08
CA SER A 60 8.84 -0.16 -14.65
C SER A 60 8.31 -1.56 -14.38
N ARG A 61 9.07 -2.33 -13.60
CA ARG A 61 8.76 -3.72 -13.26
C ARG A 61 8.52 -3.87 -11.77
N LEU A 62 7.82 -4.93 -11.42
CA LEU A 62 7.77 -5.34 -10.02
C LEU A 62 9.18 -5.73 -9.53
N ARG A 63 9.44 -5.53 -8.26
CA ARG A 63 10.70 -5.96 -7.62
C ARG A 63 10.70 -7.44 -7.28
N THR A 64 9.60 -8.13 -7.49
CA THR A 64 9.39 -9.53 -7.14
C THR A 64 9.04 -10.38 -8.36
N SER A 65 9.24 -11.70 -8.24
CA SER A 65 8.87 -12.68 -9.26
C SER A 65 7.36 -12.73 -9.47
N PHE A 66 6.94 -13.10 -10.67
CA PHE A 66 5.52 -13.39 -10.97
C PHE A 66 4.94 -14.54 -10.13
N LEU A 67 5.78 -15.37 -9.52
CA LEU A 67 5.36 -16.42 -8.60
C LEU A 67 4.86 -15.86 -7.25
N ASN A 68 5.22 -14.62 -6.93
CA ASN A 68 4.70 -13.90 -5.78
C ASN A 68 3.43 -13.11 -6.16
N ASP A 69 2.52 -13.80 -6.83
CA ASP A 69 1.18 -13.31 -7.14
C ASP A 69 0.24 -13.49 -5.93
N LEU A 70 -1.07 -13.41 -6.16
CA LEU A 70 -2.06 -13.45 -5.09
C LEU A 70 -2.22 -14.84 -4.44
N ILE A 71 -1.70 -15.94 -5.04
CA ILE A 71 -2.06 -17.29 -4.61
C ILE A 71 -1.04 -18.38 -4.96
N THR A 72 -0.14 -18.19 -5.92
CA THR A 72 0.70 -19.28 -6.46
C THR A 72 1.50 -20.01 -5.39
N SER A 73 2.06 -19.28 -4.40
CA SER A 73 2.83 -19.89 -3.29
C SER A 73 1.98 -20.79 -2.39
N GLU A 74 0.66 -20.57 -2.34
CA GLU A 74 -0.27 -21.33 -1.49
C GLU A 74 -1.01 -22.43 -2.28
N ASN A 75 -1.38 -22.12 -3.52
CA ASN A 75 -2.06 -23.04 -4.41
C ASN A 75 -1.69 -22.80 -5.87
N PRO A 76 -0.63 -23.45 -6.40
CA PRO A 76 -0.18 -23.24 -7.79
C PRO A 76 -1.20 -23.74 -8.82
N ARG A 77 -2.22 -24.50 -8.41
CA ARG A 77 -3.30 -24.95 -9.30
C ARG A 77 -4.51 -24.03 -9.32
N SER A 78 -4.49 -22.95 -8.54
CA SER A 78 -5.59 -21.98 -8.51
C SER A 78 -5.84 -21.33 -9.87
N HIS A 79 -7.11 -21.09 -10.17
CA HIS A 79 -7.49 -20.33 -11.36
C HIS A 79 -7.00 -18.86 -11.32
N PHE A 80 -6.64 -18.35 -10.16
CA PHE A 80 -6.21 -16.97 -9.94
C PHE A 80 -4.69 -16.78 -10.01
N THR A 81 -3.92 -17.78 -10.44
CA THR A 81 -2.47 -17.62 -10.62
C THR A 81 -2.15 -16.69 -11.80
N PHE A 82 -1.02 -16.00 -11.72
CA PHE A 82 -0.52 -15.15 -12.80
C PHE A 82 -0.29 -15.96 -14.11
N LEU A 83 0.15 -17.21 -14.00
CA LEU A 83 0.28 -18.10 -15.15
C LEU A 83 -1.06 -18.40 -15.83
N ASN A 84 -2.13 -18.63 -15.06
CA ASN A 84 -3.46 -18.81 -15.62
C ASN A 84 -4.01 -17.54 -16.27
N TYR A 85 -3.70 -16.36 -15.70
CA TYR A 85 -4.01 -15.08 -16.34
C TYR A 85 -3.31 -14.98 -17.71
N LEU A 86 -2.00 -15.25 -17.77
CA LEU A 86 -1.25 -15.21 -19.03
C LEU A 86 -1.82 -16.20 -20.06
N HIS A 87 -2.17 -17.40 -19.61
CA HIS A 87 -2.81 -18.40 -20.48
C HIS A 87 -4.17 -17.93 -20.99
N ALA A 88 -5.04 -17.46 -20.10
CA ALA A 88 -6.40 -17.02 -20.42
C ALA A 88 -6.45 -15.76 -21.31
N THR A 89 -5.38 -14.96 -21.31
CA THR A 89 -5.23 -13.76 -22.15
C THR A 89 -4.36 -13.99 -23.40
N HIS A 90 -3.98 -15.26 -23.68
CA HIS A 90 -3.11 -15.66 -24.80
C HIS A 90 -1.73 -14.98 -24.80
N ARG A 91 -1.20 -14.62 -23.63
CA ARG A 91 0.08 -13.94 -23.45
C ARG A 91 1.18 -14.84 -22.90
N LEU A 92 0.90 -16.09 -22.56
CA LEU A 92 1.85 -16.99 -21.89
C LEU A 92 3.15 -17.16 -22.67
N ILE A 93 3.06 -17.47 -23.97
CA ILE A 93 4.25 -17.68 -24.84
C ILE A 93 4.99 -16.36 -25.05
N LEU A 94 4.28 -15.25 -25.26
CA LEU A 94 4.90 -13.92 -25.39
C LEU A 94 5.69 -13.54 -24.11
N TYR A 95 5.12 -13.83 -22.94
CA TYR A 95 5.78 -13.57 -21.67
C TYR A 95 7.00 -14.47 -21.48
N ALA A 96 6.90 -15.76 -21.79
CA ALA A 96 8.02 -16.69 -21.73
C ALA A 96 9.18 -16.26 -22.66
N ASN A 97 8.87 -15.85 -23.89
CA ASN A 97 9.87 -15.37 -24.83
C ASN A 97 10.57 -14.06 -24.40
N SER A 98 9.94 -13.27 -23.54
CA SER A 98 10.57 -12.07 -22.98
C SER A 98 11.67 -12.40 -21.97
N ALA A 99 11.78 -13.66 -21.52
CA ALA A 99 12.71 -14.12 -20.47
C ALA A 99 12.67 -13.28 -19.17
N GLN A 100 11.53 -12.69 -18.88
CA GLN A 100 11.35 -11.81 -17.71
C GLN A 100 10.69 -12.56 -16.57
N ILE A 101 11.38 -12.64 -15.44
CA ILE A 101 10.79 -13.21 -14.21
C ILE A 101 9.90 -12.16 -13.50
N ARG A 102 10.23 -10.87 -13.65
CA ARG A 102 9.53 -9.75 -13.01
C ARG A 102 8.59 -9.10 -14.02
N PRO A 103 7.26 -9.20 -13.83
CA PRO A 103 6.31 -8.58 -14.75
C PRO A 103 6.39 -7.05 -14.66
N SER A 104 5.96 -6.38 -15.73
CA SER A 104 5.75 -4.95 -15.67
C SER A 104 4.61 -4.63 -14.71
N ARG A 105 4.65 -3.45 -14.08
CA ARG A 105 3.57 -3.01 -13.18
C ARG A 105 2.24 -2.93 -13.91
N GLU A 106 2.26 -2.49 -15.17
CA GLU A 106 1.05 -2.44 -16.01
C GLU A 106 0.43 -3.83 -16.21
N MET A 107 1.26 -4.83 -16.55
CA MET A 107 0.79 -6.21 -16.72
C MET A 107 0.24 -6.79 -15.42
N PHE A 108 0.86 -6.47 -14.30
CA PHE A 108 0.38 -6.92 -12.99
C PHE A 108 -0.94 -6.25 -12.61
N CYS A 109 -1.14 -4.98 -12.95
CA CYS A 109 -2.42 -4.30 -12.78
C CYS A 109 -3.52 -4.93 -13.62
N ASP A 110 -3.20 -5.30 -14.87
CA ASP A 110 -4.14 -6.00 -15.73
C ASP A 110 -4.52 -7.37 -15.14
N TYR A 111 -3.54 -8.08 -14.57
CA TYR A 111 -3.78 -9.32 -13.82
C TYR A 111 -4.72 -9.10 -12.62
N LEU A 112 -4.51 -8.04 -11.82
CA LEU A 112 -5.40 -7.74 -10.69
C LEU A 112 -6.83 -7.45 -11.13
N ARG A 113 -7.01 -6.67 -12.22
CA ARG A 113 -8.34 -6.44 -12.81
C ARG A 113 -8.99 -7.73 -13.32
N TRP A 114 -8.18 -8.60 -13.94
CA TRP A 114 -8.62 -9.91 -14.39
C TRP A 114 -9.09 -10.79 -13.22
N CYS A 115 -8.38 -10.81 -12.10
CA CYS A 115 -8.78 -11.50 -10.88
C CYS A 115 -10.08 -10.92 -10.31
N ALA A 116 -10.15 -9.60 -10.14
CA ALA A 116 -11.32 -8.91 -9.62
C ALA A 116 -12.59 -9.24 -10.42
N GLY A 117 -12.50 -9.23 -11.77
CA GLY A 117 -13.63 -9.55 -12.63
C GLY A 117 -14.09 -11.02 -12.54
N ARG A 118 -13.22 -11.94 -12.09
CA ARG A 118 -13.55 -13.38 -11.95
C ARG A 118 -14.04 -13.78 -10.57
N LEU A 119 -13.75 -12.99 -9.57
CA LEU A 119 -14.13 -13.31 -8.19
C LEU A 119 -15.64 -13.32 -7.97
N ARG A 120 -16.40 -12.61 -8.80
CA ARG A 120 -17.87 -12.39 -8.62
C ARG A 120 -18.19 -11.91 -7.19
N ALA A 121 -17.26 -11.19 -6.59
CA ALA A 121 -17.45 -10.58 -5.29
C ALA A 121 -18.45 -9.43 -5.38
N GLN A 122 -19.23 -9.23 -4.30
CA GLN A 122 -20.05 -8.03 -4.17
C GLN A 122 -19.15 -6.87 -3.76
N VAL A 123 -18.81 -5.99 -4.71
CA VAL A 123 -17.98 -4.81 -4.48
C VAL A 123 -18.82 -3.56 -4.71
N GLN A 124 -18.80 -2.65 -3.74
CA GLN A 124 -19.33 -1.31 -3.88
C GLN A 124 -18.19 -0.32 -3.97
N TYR A 125 -18.00 0.24 -5.15
CA TYR A 125 -16.99 1.26 -5.43
C TYR A 125 -17.45 2.67 -5.02
N GLY A 126 -16.50 3.58 -4.80
CA GLY A 126 -16.78 4.93 -4.34
C GLY A 126 -17.31 4.98 -2.91
N LYS A 127 -16.99 3.97 -2.07
CA LYS A 127 -17.48 3.88 -0.68
C LYS A 127 -16.31 3.96 0.29
N MET A 128 -16.09 5.14 0.84
CA MET A 128 -15.02 5.40 1.80
C MET A 128 -15.50 5.13 3.22
N ALA A 129 -15.03 4.05 3.83
CA ALA A 129 -15.32 3.74 5.23
C ALA A 129 -14.72 4.81 6.16
N THR A 130 -15.55 5.33 7.07
CA THR A 130 -15.17 6.43 7.97
C THR A 130 -15.25 6.06 9.45
N SER A 131 -15.97 4.98 9.81
CA SER A 131 -16.07 4.53 11.20
C SER A 131 -16.49 3.07 11.27
N VAL A 132 -15.90 2.32 12.20
CA VAL A 132 -16.35 0.97 12.59
C VAL A 132 -16.78 1.02 14.04
N ARG A 133 -18.05 0.71 14.32
CA ARG A 133 -18.66 0.84 15.65
C ARG A 133 -19.16 -0.50 16.17
N PRO A 134 -18.98 -0.78 17.47
CA PRO A 134 -19.47 -2.01 18.07
C PRO A 134 -21.00 -1.97 18.28
N LEU A 135 -21.69 -3.04 17.90
CA LEU A 135 -23.08 -3.28 18.24
C LEU A 135 -23.14 -4.41 19.28
N ARG A 136 -23.78 -4.14 20.43
CA ARG A 136 -23.75 -5.04 21.59
C ARG A 136 -25.01 -5.91 21.66
N ASP A 137 -24.83 -7.14 22.14
CA ASP A 137 -25.93 -8.04 22.49
C ASP A 137 -26.52 -7.68 23.89
N GLY A 138 -27.61 -8.36 24.25
CA GLY A 138 -28.25 -8.19 25.56
C GLY A 138 -27.37 -8.57 26.77
N LYS A 139 -26.20 -9.16 26.53
CA LYS A 139 -25.17 -9.49 27.54
C LYS A 139 -24.03 -8.46 27.57
N GLY A 140 -24.12 -7.38 26.79
CA GLY A 140 -23.11 -6.33 26.70
C GLY A 140 -21.90 -6.67 25.83
N ARG A 141 -21.84 -7.85 25.18
CA ARG A 141 -20.77 -8.24 24.29
C ARG A 141 -21.01 -7.70 22.90
N VAL A 142 -19.94 -7.44 22.15
CA VAL A 142 -20.03 -7.02 20.74
C VAL A 142 -20.43 -8.23 19.90
N ALA A 143 -21.61 -8.16 19.30
CA ALA A 143 -22.18 -9.24 18.48
C ALA A 143 -22.17 -8.92 16.98
N ALA A 144 -21.99 -7.65 16.61
CA ALA A 144 -21.84 -7.19 15.24
C ALA A 144 -21.10 -5.84 15.21
N TRP A 145 -20.77 -5.40 14.02
CA TRP A 145 -20.12 -4.14 13.73
C TRP A 145 -20.96 -3.31 12.77
N GLU A 146 -21.11 -2.04 13.06
CA GLU A 146 -21.63 -1.05 12.13
C GLU A 146 -20.46 -0.40 11.38
N VAL A 147 -20.38 -0.63 10.08
CA VAL A 147 -19.39 0.02 9.20
C VAL A 147 -20.06 1.20 8.52
N VAL A 148 -19.64 2.40 8.91
CA VAL A 148 -20.13 3.66 8.35
C VAL A 148 -19.22 4.08 7.20
N PHE A 149 -19.81 4.47 6.08
CA PHE A 149 -19.07 4.92 4.91
C PHE A 149 -19.74 6.14 4.26
N VAL A 150 -18.96 6.90 3.50
CA VAL A 150 -19.40 8.01 2.68
C VAL A 150 -19.35 7.58 1.22
N ASP A 151 -20.43 7.83 0.51
CA ASP A 151 -20.51 7.67 -0.94
C ASP A 151 -19.77 8.84 -1.61
N ALA A 152 -18.69 8.55 -2.34
CA ALA A 152 -17.85 9.58 -2.97
C ALA A 152 -18.56 10.35 -4.08
N VAL A 153 -19.65 9.80 -4.65
CA VAL A 153 -20.42 10.44 -5.73
C VAL A 153 -21.50 11.35 -5.16
N THR A 154 -22.25 10.85 -4.15
CA THR A 154 -23.40 11.59 -3.60
C THR A 154 -23.07 12.38 -2.34
N GLY A 155 -21.93 12.09 -1.68
CA GLY A 155 -21.62 12.63 -0.36
C GLY A 155 -22.47 12.07 0.78
N GLU A 156 -23.39 11.16 0.51
CA GLU A 156 -24.28 10.58 1.52
C GLU A 156 -23.53 9.65 2.46
N LYS A 157 -23.88 9.74 3.73
CA LYS A 157 -23.37 8.85 4.78
C LYS A 157 -24.33 7.67 4.96
N LYS A 158 -23.80 6.45 4.77
CA LYS A 158 -24.55 5.19 4.90
C LYS A 158 -23.83 4.25 5.85
N ALA A 159 -24.53 3.23 6.30
CA ALA A 159 -23.96 2.20 7.17
C ALA A 159 -24.44 0.81 6.74
N VAL A 160 -23.57 -0.18 6.98
CA VAL A 160 -23.91 -1.61 6.87
C VAL A 160 -23.50 -2.31 8.16
N THR A 161 -24.21 -3.37 8.50
CA THR A 161 -23.89 -4.17 9.68
C THR A 161 -23.29 -5.52 9.26
N ALA A 162 -22.26 -5.96 9.97
CA ALA A 162 -21.62 -7.25 9.73
C ALA A 162 -21.17 -7.90 11.05
N LYS A 163 -21.12 -9.23 11.09
CA LYS A 163 -20.55 -9.98 12.21
C LYS A 163 -19.02 -9.89 12.22
N GLN A 164 -18.44 -9.90 11.06
CA GLN A 164 -16.99 -9.88 10.85
C GLN A 164 -16.59 -8.70 9.94
N VAL A 165 -15.45 -8.08 10.24
CA VAL A 165 -14.90 -7.01 9.42
C VAL A 165 -13.43 -7.30 9.11
N VAL A 166 -13.05 -7.21 7.83
CA VAL A 166 -11.65 -7.15 7.41
C VAL A 166 -11.34 -5.72 7.02
N TYR A 167 -10.39 -5.11 7.70
CA TYR A 167 -9.94 -3.76 7.41
C TYR A 167 -8.60 -3.83 6.66
N ALA A 168 -8.66 -3.71 5.34
CA ALA A 168 -7.54 -3.91 4.41
C ALA A 168 -7.37 -2.66 3.53
N VAL A 169 -7.11 -1.52 4.17
CA VAL A 169 -6.96 -0.23 3.46
C VAL A 169 -5.49 0.04 3.21
N SER A 170 -5.15 0.35 1.96
CA SER A 170 -3.81 0.75 1.55
C SER A 170 -3.37 2.07 2.18
N ASN A 171 -2.06 2.22 2.29
CA ASN A 171 -1.44 3.47 2.73
C ASN A 171 -1.74 4.61 1.75
N HIS A 172 -1.86 5.84 2.27
CA HIS A 172 -2.04 7.04 1.46
C HIS A 172 -0.70 7.70 1.11
N PRO A 173 -0.66 8.42 -0.04
CA PRO A 173 0.48 9.25 -0.37
C PRO A 173 0.90 10.13 0.81
N TYR A 174 2.15 10.02 1.23
CA TYR A 174 2.69 10.83 2.31
C TYR A 174 3.41 12.06 1.74
N VAL A 175 2.92 13.24 2.09
CA VAL A 175 3.58 14.52 1.80
C VAL A 175 4.09 15.08 3.12
N PRO A 176 5.36 15.48 3.23
CA PRO A 176 5.90 16.08 4.45
C PRO A 176 5.12 17.33 4.88
N LYS A 177 4.94 17.52 6.19
CA LYS A 177 4.16 18.64 6.76
C LYS A 177 4.64 20.01 6.28
N VAL A 178 5.94 20.16 6.03
CA VAL A 178 6.55 21.41 5.51
C VAL A 178 5.99 21.85 4.15
N LEU A 179 5.41 20.91 3.38
CA LEU A 179 4.81 21.15 2.06
C LEU A 179 3.27 21.31 2.13
N HIS A 180 2.66 21.31 3.32
CA HIS A 180 1.21 21.39 3.46
C HIS A 180 0.64 22.82 3.37
N ALA A 181 1.50 23.85 3.40
CA ALA A 181 1.02 25.23 3.35
C ALA A 181 0.12 25.43 2.11
N PRO A 182 -1.09 26.01 2.28
CA PRO A 182 -2.04 26.20 1.17
C PRO A 182 -1.45 26.94 -0.01
N THR A 183 -0.50 27.84 0.25
CA THR A 183 0.16 28.67 -0.76
C THR A 183 1.05 27.88 -1.73
N VAL A 184 1.61 26.75 -1.29
CA VAL A 184 2.51 25.91 -2.12
C VAL A 184 1.86 24.60 -2.59
N ARG A 185 0.77 24.17 -1.96
CA ARG A 185 0.17 22.85 -2.18
C ARG A 185 -0.16 22.57 -3.67
N THR A 186 -0.56 23.57 -4.44
CA THR A 186 -0.89 23.40 -5.86
C THR A 186 0.32 23.13 -6.74
N LEU A 187 1.54 23.39 -6.24
CA LEU A 187 2.81 23.17 -6.91
C LEU A 187 3.55 21.93 -6.36
N VAL A 188 2.95 21.26 -5.39
CA VAL A 188 3.47 20.02 -4.78
C VAL A 188 2.69 18.83 -5.34
N LEU A 189 3.40 17.93 -5.99
CA LEU A 189 2.89 16.69 -6.56
C LEU A 189 3.42 15.51 -5.74
N HIS A 190 2.59 14.50 -5.51
CA HIS A 190 3.13 13.24 -5.00
C HIS A 190 3.65 12.38 -6.16
N SER A 191 4.61 11.49 -5.88
CA SER A 191 5.17 10.58 -6.89
C SER A 191 4.12 9.65 -7.53
N SER A 192 2.93 9.47 -6.94
CA SER A 192 1.82 8.75 -7.55
C SER A 192 1.12 9.52 -8.68
N ASP A 193 1.20 10.84 -8.69
CA ASP A 193 0.35 11.69 -9.55
C ASP A 193 1.14 12.59 -10.52
N TYR A 194 2.46 12.68 -10.34
CA TYR A 194 3.29 13.64 -11.09
C TYR A 194 3.26 13.42 -12.61
N LEU A 195 3.09 12.20 -13.09
CA LEU A 195 3.09 11.89 -14.53
C LEU A 195 1.91 12.53 -15.29
N GLU A 196 0.82 12.86 -14.59
CA GLU A 196 -0.30 13.59 -15.22
C GLU A 196 0.02 15.07 -15.38
N ALA A 197 0.74 15.66 -14.41
CA ALA A 197 1.00 17.10 -14.35
C ALA A 197 2.27 17.51 -15.12
N ILE A 198 3.32 16.69 -15.11
CA ILE A 198 4.62 17.04 -15.70
C ILE A 198 4.56 17.33 -17.21
N PRO A 199 3.85 16.56 -18.06
CA PRO A 199 3.77 16.87 -19.49
C PRO A 199 3.19 18.26 -19.75
N THR A 200 2.19 18.69 -18.99
CA THR A 200 1.61 20.03 -19.08
C THR A 200 2.58 21.09 -18.59
N LEU A 201 3.21 20.86 -17.42
CA LEU A 201 4.22 21.78 -16.89
C LEU A 201 5.36 22.03 -17.89
N LEU A 202 5.92 20.96 -18.48
CA LEU A 202 7.06 21.07 -19.40
C LEU A 202 6.66 21.63 -20.75
N ARG A 203 5.42 21.46 -21.21
CA ARG A 203 4.91 22.12 -22.41
C ARG A 203 4.80 23.63 -22.18
N ASP A 204 4.29 24.05 -21.02
CA ASP A 204 4.05 25.45 -20.70
C ASP A 204 5.34 26.17 -20.25
N ASN A 205 6.27 25.44 -19.61
CA ASN A 205 7.59 25.92 -19.23
C ASN A 205 8.69 24.88 -19.55
N PRO A 206 9.26 24.88 -20.78
CA PRO A 206 10.30 23.92 -21.17
C PRO A 206 11.59 23.98 -20.34
N LYS A 207 11.81 25.10 -19.62
CA LYS A 207 12.96 25.32 -18.73
C LYS A 207 12.59 25.17 -17.25
N ALA A 208 11.47 24.51 -16.94
CA ALA A 208 11.01 24.33 -15.58
C ALA A 208 12.11 23.70 -14.70
N ARG A 209 12.19 24.19 -13.48
CA ARG A 209 13.07 23.68 -12.43
C ARG A 209 12.26 22.86 -11.44
N ILE A 210 12.56 21.58 -11.33
CA ILE A 210 11.78 20.60 -10.56
C ILE A 210 12.63 20.08 -9.40
N ALA A 211 12.07 20.11 -8.19
CA ALA A 211 12.66 19.43 -7.04
C ALA A 211 12.03 18.04 -6.86
N VAL A 212 12.85 17.02 -6.60
CA VAL A 212 12.40 15.68 -6.17
C VAL A 212 12.86 15.48 -4.73
N LEU A 213 11.93 15.18 -3.82
CA LEU A 213 12.22 14.96 -2.40
C LEU A 213 11.96 13.50 -2.06
N GLY A 214 12.98 12.79 -1.59
CA GLY A 214 12.87 11.40 -1.18
C GLY A 214 14.22 10.68 -1.18
N ASN A 215 14.25 9.46 -0.66
CA ASN A 215 15.49 8.68 -0.50
C ASN A 215 15.39 7.22 -0.99
N GLY A 216 14.26 6.81 -1.55
CA GLY A 216 13.99 5.42 -1.93
C GLY A 216 13.71 5.25 -3.42
N GLN A 217 13.19 4.07 -3.76
CA GLN A 217 12.89 3.63 -5.13
C GLN A 217 12.07 4.66 -5.92
N ASN A 218 11.00 5.19 -5.32
CA ASN A 218 10.12 6.15 -6.00
C ASN A 218 10.85 7.43 -6.42
N ALA A 219 11.76 7.93 -5.59
CA ALA A 219 12.55 9.11 -5.91
C ALA A 219 13.53 8.84 -7.06
N ALA A 220 14.16 7.67 -7.06
CA ALA A 220 15.05 7.24 -8.13
C ALA A 220 14.30 7.06 -9.46
N GLU A 221 13.13 6.42 -9.45
CA GLU A 221 12.29 6.26 -10.64
C GLU A 221 11.82 7.61 -11.20
N VAL A 222 11.35 8.53 -10.35
CA VAL A 222 10.97 9.89 -10.76
C VAL A 222 12.15 10.62 -11.39
N PHE A 223 13.32 10.56 -10.76
CA PHE A 223 14.52 11.24 -11.26
C PHE A 223 14.96 10.69 -12.61
N ASP A 224 15.03 9.37 -12.76
CA ASP A 224 15.41 8.69 -14.01
C ASP A 224 14.42 9.00 -15.15
N GLN A 225 13.13 8.97 -14.84
CA GLN A 225 12.10 9.30 -15.82
C GLN A 225 12.18 10.74 -16.32
N LEU A 226 12.36 11.69 -15.40
CA LEU A 226 12.53 13.09 -15.78
C LEU A 226 13.81 13.29 -16.59
N HIS A 227 14.88 12.56 -16.27
CA HIS A 227 16.11 12.56 -17.06
C HIS A 227 15.87 12.07 -18.50
N GLY A 228 15.02 11.08 -18.71
CA GLY A 228 14.66 10.54 -20.02
C GLY A 228 13.80 11.50 -20.90
N ILE A 229 13.18 12.52 -20.32
CA ILE A 229 12.37 13.48 -21.06
C ILE A 229 13.29 14.49 -21.79
N ARG A 230 13.10 14.63 -23.10
CA ARG A 230 13.83 15.64 -23.89
C ARG A 230 13.36 17.04 -23.53
N GLY A 231 14.28 17.97 -23.37
CA GLY A 231 13.98 19.38 -23.06
C GLY A 231 15.12 20.06 -22.29
N ASP A 232 14.90 21.31 -21.87
CA ASP A 232 15.87 22.14 -21.14
C ASP A 232 15.55 22.24 -19.64
N HIS A 233 14.58 21.48 -19.14
CA HIS A 233 14.18 21.46 -17.75
C HIS A 233 15.34 20.97 -16.85
N GLN A 234 15.30 21.41 -15.59
CA GLN A 234 16.29 21.06 -14.58
C GLN A 234 15.62 20.24 -13.48
N VAL A 235 16.30 19.20 -13.00
CA VAL A 235 15.83 18.37 -11.90
C VAL A 235 16.89 18.29 -10.81
N ILE A 236 16.50 18.61 -9.58
CA ILE A 236 17.36 18.44 -8.43
C ILE A 236 16.70 17.47 -7.48
N TRP A 237 17.33 16.32 -7.30
CA TRP A 237 16.90 15.32 -6.34
C TRP A 237 17.59 15.55 -4.99
N PHE A 238 16.79 15.80 -3.97
CA PHE A 238 17.26 15.97 -2.60
C PHE A 238 16.98 14.71 -1.79
N THR A 239 18.01 14.16 -1.18
CA THR A 239 17.92 13.03 -0.25
C THR A 239 18.54 13.41 1.10
N LYS A 240 17.86 13.02 2.19
CA LYS A 240 18.40 13.17 3.54
C LYS A 240 19.57 12.23 3.84
N ASP A 241 19.71 11.16 3.06
CA ASP A 241 20.75 10.17 3.23
C ASP A 241 22.09 10.65 2.69
N ALA A 242 23.17 10.13 3.27
CA ALA A 242 24.54 10.42 2.83
C ALA A 242 24.91 9.66 1.55
N VAL A 243 24.15 8.61 1.21
CA VAL A 243 24.44 7.71 0.08
C VAL A 243 23.14 7.04 -0.36
N LEU A 244 22.99 6.83 -1.67
CA LEU A 244 21.93 5.96 -2.20
C LEU A 244 22.35 4.49 -2.02
N ARG A 245 21.43 3.65 -1.56
CA ARG A 245 21.70 2.25 -1.27
C ARG A 245 20.96 1.35 -2.21
N GLY A 246 21.67 0.34 -2.72
CA GLY A 246 21.05 -0.75 -3.47
C GLY A 246 20.21 -1.64 -2.57
N ASP A 247 19.24 -2.31 -3.15
CA ASP A 247 18.51 -3.39 -2.51
C ASP A 247 19.41 -4.64 -2.40
N ASP A 248 19.19 -5.38 -1.33
CA ASP A 248 19.73 -6.73 -1.18
C ASP A 248 18.65 -7.73 -1.62
N GLU A 249 18.82 -8.29 -2.80
CA GLU A 249 17.92 -9.29 -3.38
C GLU A 249 18.67 -10.62 -3.58
N THR A 250 19.61 -10.92 -2.71
CA THR A 250 20.29 -12.22 -2.77
C THR A 250 19.28 -13.35 -2.61
N PRO A 251 19.45 -14.47 -3.37
CA PRO A 251 18.54 -15.61 -3.28
C PRO A 251 18.38 -16.13 -1.85
N PHE A 252 19.45 -16.12 -1.05
CA PHE A 252 19.40 -16.56 0.35
C PHE A 252 18.48 -15.68 1.21
N LEU A 253 18.49 -14.36 1.00
CA LEU A 253 17.60 -13.44 1.71
C LEU A 253 16.14 -13.68 1.31
N LEU A 254 15.88 -13.77 0.00
CA LEU A 254 14.53 -14.02 -0.53
C LEU A 254 13.98 -15.36 -0.04
N GLU A 255 14.80 -16.42 -0.08
CA GLU A 255 14.41 -17.74 0.40
C GLU A 255 14.04 -17.73 1.89
N SER A 256 14.84 -17.08 2.73
CA SER A 256 14.58 -17.00 4.17
C SER A 256 13.28 -16.26 4.52
N ILE A 257 12.84 -15.34 3.67
CA ILE A 257 11.54 -14.64 3.83
C ILE A 257 10.39 -15.54 3.38
N MET A 258 10.53 -16.19 2.22
CA MET A 258 9.45 -16.92 1.56
C MET A 258 9.30 -18.36 2.05
N GLN A 259 10.41 -19.03 2.37
CA GLN A 259 10.45 -20.43 2.82
C GLN A 259 11.30 -20.58 4.09
N PRO A 260 10.74 -20.23 5.25
CA PRO A 260 11.49 -20.33 6.49
C PRO A 260 11.92 -21.75 6.78
N THR A 261 13.21 -21.94 6.99
CA THR A 261 13.84 -23.25 7.20
C THR A 261 13.71 -23.78 8.62
N SER A 262 13.49 -22.90 9.60
CA SER A 262 13.34 -23.29 11.00
C SER A 262 11.88 -23.34 11.45
N SER A 263 11.53 -24.30 12.32
CA SER A 263 10.21 -24.38 12.93
C SER A 263 9.82 -23.11 13.71
N LYS A 264 10.79 -22.42 14.29
CA LYS A 264 10.57 -21.12 14.94
C LYS A 264 10.12 -20.06 13.95
N GLN A 265 10.79 -19.95 12.81
CA GLN A 265 10.44 -18.99 11.75
C GLN A 265 9.13 -19.34 11.05
N GLN A 266 8.84 -20.64 10.85
CA GLN A 266 7.55 -21.09 10.28
C GLN A 266 6.35 -20.66 11.12
N ASN A 267 6.53 -20.59 12.45
CA ASN A 267 5.49 -20.17 13.38
C ASN A 267 5.38 -18.66 13.55
N MET A 268 6.30 -17.87 12.98
CA MET A 268 6.22 -16.40 13.02
C MET A 268 5.28 -15.87 11.93
N PRO A 269 4.56 -14.77 12.19
CA PRO A 269 3.91 -14.02 11.13
C PRO A 269 4.93 -13.59 10.06
N PRO A 270 4.54 -13.58 8.76
CA PRO A 270 5.45 -13.24 7.67
C PRO A 270 6.15 -11.88 7.84
N GLU A 271 5.46 -10.90 8.40
CA GLU A 271 6.03 -9.56 8.66
C GLU A 271 7.10 -9.59 9.74
N VAL A 272 6.88 -10.38 10.81
CA VAL A 272 7.87 -10.52 11.90
C VAL A 272 9.10 -11.23 11.36
N ARG A 273 8.91 -12.28 10.59
CA ARG A 273 9.98 -13.02 9.92
C ARG A 273 10.79 -12.12 8.99
N ARG A 274 10.11 -11.31 8.19
CA ARG A 274 10.74 -10.33 7.31
C ARG A 274 11.52 -9.27 8.09
N LYS A 275 10.97 -8.74 9.19
CA LYS A 275 11.68 -7.80 10.07
C LYS A 275 12.91 -8.43 10.70
N GLU A 276 12.85 -9.68 11.14
CA GLU A 276 13.98 -10.40 11.72
C GLU A 276 15.12 -10.56 10.71
N VAL A 277 14.78 -10.92 9.47
CA VAL A 277 15.72 -11.06 8.36
C VAL A 277 16.26 -9.69 7.93
N ASN A 278 15.42 -8.69 7.78
CA ASN A 278 15.81 -7.34 7.40
C ASN A 278 16.55 -6.59 8.51
N GLY A 279 16.23 -6.86 9.79
CA GLY A 279 16.91 -6.28 10.93
C GLY A 279 18.34 -6.76 11.11
N ALA A 280 18.66 -7.96 10.61
CA ALA A 280 20.03 -8.46 10.53
C ALA A 280 20.85 -7.78 9.42
N SER A 281 20.18 -7.20 8.41
CA SER A 281 20.80 -6.43 7.33
C SER A 281 20.41 -4.95 7.46
N LEU A 282 21.36 -4.12 7.82
CA LEU A 282 21.25 -2.65 7.79
C LEU A 282 20.94 -2.12 6.37
N LEU A 283 20.85 -3.01 5.37
CA LEU A 283 20.78 -2.71 3.94
C LEU A 283 19.36 -2.75 3.37
N THR A 284 18.39 -3.30 4.08
CA THR A 284 16.98 -3.39 3.62
C THR A 284 16.10 -2.33 4.27
N SER A 285 16.61 -1.10 4.38
CA SER A 285 15.80 0.03 4.81
C SER A 285 14.77 0.39 3.72
N SER A 286 13.69 1.04 4.09
CA SER A 286 12.70 1.66 3.22
C SER A 286 13.27 2.55 2.11
N SER A 287 14.54 2.90 2.21
CA SER A 287 15.31 3.73 1.27
C SER A 287 16.14 2.93 0.26
N SER A 288 15.95 1.61 0.14
CA SER A 288 16.68 0.82 -0.86
C SER A 288 16.12 1.03 -2.28
N ILE A 289 17.03 1.03 -3.25
CA ILE A 289 16.75 1.28 -4.67
C ILE A 289 17.21 0.07 -5.47
N GLU A 290 16.48 -0.32 -6.51
CA GLU A 290 16.88 -1.40 -7.41
C GLU A 290 18.30 -1.14 -7.93
N SER A 291 19.20 -2.12 -7.74
CA SER A 291 20.62 -1.99 -8.08
C SER A 291 20.87 -1.67 -9.56
N ARG A 292 19.99 -2.16 -10.46
CA ARG A 292 20.04 -1.83 -11.90
C ARG A 292 19.73 -0.36 -12.15
N LEU A 293 18.68 0.17 -11.52
CA LEU A 293 18.30 1.59 -11.65
C LEU A 293 19.40 2.50 -11.08
N LEU A 294 20.00 2.15 -9.94
CA LEU A 294 21.12 2.90 -9.39
C LEU A 294 22.30 2.96 -10.35
N ARG A 295 22.63 1.85 -10.99
CA ARG A 295 23.71 1.81 -11.98
C ARG A 295 23.40 2.71 -13.18
N GLN A 296 22.17 2.64 -13.70
CA GLN A 296 21.72 3.48 -14.80
C GLN A 296 21.81 4.98 -14.46
N ILE A 297 21.37 5.38 -13.25
CA ILE A 297 21.49 6.77 -12.77
C ILE A 297 22.95 7.16 -12.62
N TYR A 298 23.80 6.28 -12.09
CA TYR A 298 25.22 6.54 -11.92
C TYR A 298 25.93 6.74 -13.26
N ASP A 299 25.66 5.89 -14.24
CA ASP A 299 26.24 6.00 -15.59
C ASP A 299 25.84 7.33 -16.24
N ALA A 300 24.57 7.74 -16.12
CA ALA A 300 24.10 9.03 -16.60
C ALA A 300 24.80 10.22 -15.92
N GLN A 301 25.04 10.14 -14.58
CA GLN A 301 25.79 11.16 -13.85
C GLN A 301 27.28 11.17 -14.27
N TYR A 302 27.85 10.00 -14.51
CA TYR A 302 29.23 9.90 -15.02
C TYR A 302 29.39 10.56 -16.38
N ASP A 303 28.46 10.30 -17.32
CA ASP A 303 28.47 10.92 -18.65
C ASP A 303 28.35 12.46 -18.57
N LEU A 304 27.56 12.97 -17.62
CA LEU A 304 27.46 14.41 -17.36
C LEU A 304 28.79 14.97 -16.86
N SER A 305 29.47 14.26 -15.95
CA SER A 305 30.74 14.72 -15.36
C SER A 305 31.85 14.83 -16.41
N VAL A 306 31.83 14.01 -17.43
CA VAL A 306 32.80 14.07 -18.56
C VAL A 306 32.56 15.31 -19.43
N LYS A 307 31.27 15.71 -19.61
CA LYS A 307 30.87 16.84 -20.46
C LYS A 307 31.00 18.18 -19.75
N GLU A 308 30.68 18.23 -18.46
CA GLU A 308 30.70 19.43 -17.62
C GLU A 308 31.26 19.05 -16.22
N PRO A 309 32.50 19.39 -15.93
CA PRO A 309 33.13 19.06 -14.63
C PRO A 309 32.47 19.74 -13.43
N ASP A 310 31.85 20.91 -13.63
CA ASP A 310 31.13 21.61 -12.57
C ASP A 310 29.72 21.05 -12.39
N SER A 311 29.54 20.20 -11.38
CA SER A 311 28.26 19.57 -11.07
C SER A 311 27.12 20.55 -10.76
N LYS A 312 27.44 21.80 -10.37
CA LYS A 312 26.44 22.85 -10.13
C LYS A 312 25.74 23.30 -11.42
N LYS A 313 26.36 23.07 -12.56
CA LYS A 313 25.83 23.41 -13.89
C LYS A 313 25.04 22.27 -14.53
N TRP A 314 25.03 21.08 -13.91
CA TRP A 314 24.27 19.97 -14.45
C TRP A 314 22.77 20.23 -14.38
N ARG A 315 22.06 19.85 -15.42
CA ARG A 315 20.59 19.93 -15.45
C ARG A 315 19.96 18.92 -14.50
N PHE A 316 20.62 17.79 -14.24
CA PHE A 316 20.17 16.71 -13.37
C PHE A 316 21.17 16.52 -12.24
N GLN A 317 20.78 16.91 -11.03
CA GLN A 317 21.66 16.92 -9.86
C GLN A 317 21.08 16.06 -8.75
N ILE A 318 21.96 15.38 -8.01
CA ILE A 318 21.59 14.70 -6.76
C ILE A 318 22.28 15.44 -5.60
N ARG A 319 21.51 15.83 -4.61
CA ARG A 319 21.97 16.52 -3.41
C ARG A 319 21.77 15.65 -2.19
N PHE A 320 22.86 15.13 -1.63
CA PHE A 320 22.88 14.30 -0.45
C PHE A 320 22.81 15.11 0.83
N ARG A 321 22.30 14.53 1.93
CA ARG A 321 22.18 15.14 3.26
C ARG A 321 21.38 16.44 3.26
N HIS A 322 20.37 16.53 2.40
CA HIS A 322 19.50 17.70 2.35
C HIS A 322 18.08 17.32 2.77
N GLU A 323 17.57 17.97 3.80
CA GLU A 323 16.20 17.82 4.29
C GLU A 323 15.43 19.13 4.13
N ALA A 324 14.23 19.06 3.57
CA ALA A 324 13.36 20.22 3.46
C ALA A 324 12.76 20.56 4.83
N VAL A 325 13.05 21.78 5.34
CA VAL A 325 12.59 22.21 6.66
C VAL A 325 11.50 23.26 6.58
N HIS A 326 11.40 23.98 5.48
CA HIS A 326 10.35 24.96 5.23
C HIS A 326 10.10 25.14 3.73
N ALA A 327 8.87 25.49 3.38
CA ALA A 327 8.46 25.82 2.01
C ALA A 327 7.48 26.99 2.02
N GLU A 328 7.69 27.93 1.13
CA GLU A 328 6.82 29.09 0.94
C GLU A 328 6.62 29.39 -0.56
N ARG A 329 5.61 30.16 -0.88
CA ARG A 329 5.43 30.67 -2.24
C ARG A 329 6.26 31.94 -2.44
N ALA A 330 7.16 31.93 -3.39
CA ALA A 330 7.95 33.06 -3.77
C ALA A 330 7.11 34.13 -4.52
N ALA A 331 7.59 35.37 -4.60
CA ALA A 331 6.89 36.45 -5.28
C ALA A 331 6.66 36.20 -6.79
N ASP A 332 7.51 35.39 -7.41
CA ASP A 332 7.38 34.94 -8.80
C ASP A 332 6.40 33.75 -9.00
N GLY A 333 5.70 33.35 -7.94
CA GLY A 333 4.70 32.28 -7.96
C GLY A 333 5.26 30.87 -7.84
N ARG A 334 6.58 30.68 -7.78
CA ARG A 334 7.25 29.39 -7.62
C ARG A 334 7.32 28.97 -6.16
N VAL A 335 7.70 27.70 -5.91
CA VAL A 335 7.98 27.20 -4.55
C VAL A 335 9.41 27.57 -4.18
N ARG A 336 9.58 28.25 -3.05
CA ARG A 336 10.88 28.45 -2.42
C ARG A 336 11.06 27.40 -1.33
N LEU A 337 12.06 26.51 -1.49
CA LEU A 337 12.43 25.50 -0.53
C LEU A 337 13.63 25.92 0.30
N PHE A 338 13.51 25.73 1.60
CA PHE A 338 14.60 25.91 2.58
C PHE A 338 15.08 24.51 2.96
N MET A 339 16.34 24.25 2.70
CA MET A 339 16.96 22.96 2.95
C MET A 339 17.92 23.07 4.14
N GLN A 340 17.99 22.03 4.94
CA GLN A 340 18.96 21.88 6.01
C GLN A 340 19.94 20.77 5.66
N THR A 341 21.22 21.02 5.92
CA THR A 341 22.28 19.99 5.95
C THR A 341 22.77 19.82 7.38
N PRO A 342 23.52 18.76 7.71
CA PRO A 342 24.10 18.57 9.06
C PRO A 342 25.04 19.72 9.47
N GLU A 343 25.68 20.34 8.50
CA GLU A 343 26.65 21.41 8.77
C GLU A 343 25.98 22.79 8.91
N ASN A 344 25.04 23.12 8.03
CA ASN A 344 24.41 24.44 8.00
C ASN A 344 23.09 24.44 7.18
N PRO A 345 22.16 25.39 7.44
CA PRO A 345 21.09 25.68 6.50
C PRO A 345 21.69 26.11 5.15
N THR A 346 21.12 25.64 4.06
CA THR A 346 21.51 26.06 2.71
C THR A 346 20.74 27.30 2.28
N GLU A 347 21.27 28.02 1.30
CA GLU A 347 20.50 29.08 0.65
C GLU A 347 19.21 28.52 0.04
N PRO A 348 18.08 29.22 0.20
CA PRO A 348 16.82 28.78 -0.34
C PRO A 348 16.86 28.75 -1.87
N ALA A 349 16.24 27.76 -2.46
CA ALA A 349 16.14 27.62 -3.91
C ALA A 349 14.68 27.59 -4.37
N THR A 350 14.41 28.14 -5.55
CA THR A 350 13.06 28.21 -6.13
C THR A 350 12.85 27.14 -7.20
N PHE A 351 11.63 26.59 -7.26
CA PHE A 351 11.23 25.50 -8.14
C PHE A 351 9.83 25.76 -8.71
N ASP A 352 9.62 25.38 -9.95
CA ASP A 352 8.31 25.46 -10.61
C ASP A 352 7.36 24.34 -10.11
N ALA A 353 7.93 23.21 -9.71
CA ALA A 353 7.21 22.12 -9.06
C ALA A 353 8.10 21.38 -8.06
N VAL A 354 7.46 20.78 -7.05
CA VAL A 354 8.09 19.88 -6.07
C VAL A 354 7.40 18.52 -6.15
N ILE A 355 8.16 17.45 -6.40
CA ILE A 355 7.66 16.09 -6.38
C ILE A 355 8.05 15.44 -5.05
N ALA A 356 7.06 15.17 -4.22
CA ALA A 356 7.21 14.44 -2.98
C ALA A 356 7.23 12.93 -3.29
N ALA A 357 8.44 12.38 -3.42
CA ALA A 357 8.68 10.93 -3.56
C ALA A 357 9.00 10.32 -2.19
N THR A 358 8.19 10.69 -1.20
CA THR A 358 8.38 10.42 0.23
C THR A 358 7.60 9.18 0.70
N GLY A 359 7.14 8.37 -0.25
CA GLY A 359 6.44 7.12 0.02
C GLY A 359 4.99 7.32 0.49
N PHE A 360 4.49 6.31 1.17
CA PHE A 360 3.11 6.26 1.65
C PHE A 360 3.11 6.20 3.18
N GLY A 361 2.30 7.01 3.79
CA GLY A 361 2.13 7.06 5.24
C GLY A 361 0.91 6.27 5.70
N GLN A 362 0.77 6.16 7.01
CA GLN A 362 -0.43 5.56 7.60
C GLN A 362 -1.67 6.32 7.15
N PRO A 363 -2.72 5.61 6.76
CA PRO A 363 -3.97 6.26 6.40
C PRO A 363 -4.52 7.08 7.56
N ALA A 364 -5.05 8.26 7.26
CA ALA A 364 -5.89 9.01 8.21
C ALA A 364 -7.09 8.18 8.70
N HIS A 365 -7.36 7.05 8.08
CA HIS A 365 -8.45 6.10 8.40
C HIS A 365 -8.27 5.32 9.69
N TYR A 366 -7.12 5.40 10.39
CA TYR A 366 -7.06 4.91 11.77
C TYR A 366 -8.09 5.60 12.66
N SER A 367 -8.54 6.80 12.29
CA SER A 367 -9.69 7.44 12.90
C SER A 367 -10.98 6.61 12.76
N ALA A 368 -11.11 5.80 11.71
CA ALA A 368 -12.25 4.89 11.54
C ALA A 368 -12.27 3.77 12.59
N LEU A 369 -11.14 3.42 13.17
CA LEU A 369 -10.98 2.41 14.22
C LEU A 369 -10.96 3.04 15.64
N GLU A 370 -11.00 4.37 15.76
CA GLU A 370 -11.01 5.07 17.04
C GLU A 370 -12.11 4.57 18.00
N PRO A 371 -13.36 4.27 17.54
CA PRO A 371 -14.40 3.74 18.43
C PRO A 371 -14.06 2.38 19.06
N LEU A 372 -13.03 1.68 18.57
CA LEU A 372 -12.59 0.39 19.08
C LEU A 372 -11.65 0.50 20.28
N HIS A 373 -11.01 1.67 20.51
CA HIS A 373 -9.98 1.83 21.52
C HIS A 373 -10.42 1.37 22.90
N ALA A 374 -11.68 1.64 23.28
CA ALA A 374 -12.24 1.20 24.56
C ALA A 374 -12.40 -0.33 24.70
N LEU A 375 -12.24 -1.09 23.61
CA LEU A 375 -12.40 -2.54 23.55
C LEU A 375 -11.06 -3.28 23.49
N LEU A 376 -9.99 -2.56 23.13
CA LEU A 376 -8.66 -3.16 22.86
C LEU A 376 -8.02 -3.73 24.14
N ASP A 377 -7.19 -4.75 23.94
CA ASP A 377 -6.29 -5.28 24.97
C ASP A 377 -4.95 -4.54 24.88
N GLY A 378 -4.97 -3.25 25.27
CA GLY A 378 -3.80 -2.36 25.24
C GLY A 378 -4.11 -0.96 24.73
N PRO A 379 -3.11 -0.05 24.70
CA PRO A 379 -3.28 1.36 24.36
C PRO A 379 -3.41 1.63 22.85
N SER A 380 -3.05 0.65 21.99
CA SER A 380 -3.07 0.78 20.54
C SER A 380 -3.60 -0.49 19.87
N VAL A 381 -3.96 -0.39 18.59
CA VAL A 381 -4.35 -1.53 17.78
C VAL A 381 -3.14 -2.45 17.62
N THR A 382 -3.29 -3.68 18.07
CA THR A 382 -2.36 -4.77 17.85
C THR A 382 -3.11 -5.96 17.26
N VAL A 383 -2.42 -6.82 16.53
CA VAL A 383 -3.01 -8.01 15.92
C VAL A 383 -2.28 -9.26 16.39
N ASP A 384 -3.00 -10.38 16.37
CA ASP A 384 -2.42 -11.69 16.58
C ASP A 384 -1.74 -12.24 15.30
N ARG A 385 -1.28 -13.49 15.33
CA ARG A 385 -0.60 -14.15 14.20
C ARG A 385 -1.49 -14.38 12.97
N GLU A 386 -2.78 -14.15 13.12
CA GLU A 386 -3.81 -14.35 12.09
C GLU A 386 -4.46 -13.02 11.70
N TYR A 387 -3.82 -11.90 12.07
CA TYR A 387 -4.26 -10.53 11.79
C TYR A 387 -5.56 -10.11 12.48
N HIS A 388 -6.07 -10.90 13.43
CA HIS A 388 -7.22 -10.53 14.26
C HIS A 388 -6.79 -9.48 15.29
N ILE A 389 -7.58 -8.41 15.43
CA ILE A 389 -7.31 -7.35 16.44
C ILE A 389 -7.44 -7.95 17.84
N ASN A 390 -6.49 -7.62 18.72
CA ASN A 390 -6.48 -8.05 20.10
C ASN A 390 -7.47 -7.24 20.93
N PHE A 391 -8.59 -7.85 21.27
CA PHE A 391 -9.61 -7.29 22.17
C PHE A 391 -9.50 -7.89 23.56
N ARG A 392 -9.95 -7.15 24.58
CA ARG A 392 -10.05 -7.66 25.95
C ARG A 392 -10.90 -8.94 25.99
N LYS A 393 -10.54 -9.87 26.84
CA LYS A 393 -11.26 -11.15 27.01
C LYS A 393 -12.75 -10.91 27.32
N GLY A 394 -13.62 -11.68 26.67
CA GLY A 394 -15.07 -11.64 26.89
C GLY A 394 -15.82 -10.48 26.27
N VAL A 395 -15.14 -9.55 25.60
CA VAL A 395 -15.77 -8.41 24.92
C VAL A 395 -16.53 -8.80 23.66
N LEU A 396 -16.04 -9.81 22.92
CA LEU A 396 -16.68 -10.28 21.68
C LEU A 396 -17.63 -11.46 21.94
N ALA A 397 -18.73 -11.48 21.22
CA ALA A 397 -19.56 -12.67 21.07
C ALA A 397 -18.90 -13.69 20.14
N PRO A 398 -19.24 -15.01 20.21
CA PRO A 398 -18.76 -15.99 19.27
C PRO A 398 -19.02 -15.60 17.82
N GLY A 399 -18.09 -15.86 16.94
CA GLY A 399 -18.20 -15.52 15.51
C GLY A 399 -17.92 -14.06 15.16
N CYS A 400 -17.85 -13.16 16.13
CA CYS A 400 -17.59 -11.74 15.90
C CYS A 400 -16.09 -11.43 15.92
N GLY A 401 -15.63 -10.54 15.05
CA GLY A 401 -14.22 -10.15 15.01
C GLY A 401 -13.89 -9.07 14.00
N ILE A 402 -12.70 -8.47 14.16
CA ILE A 402 -12.10 -7.58 13.18
C ILE A 402 -10.70 -8.05 12.89
N TRP A 403 -10.36 -8.14 11.61
CA TRP A 403 -9.01 -8.40 11.11
C TRP A 403 -8.45 -7.13 10.50
N PHE A 404 -7.20 -6.87 10.78
CA PHE A 404 -6.52 -5.70 10.26
C PHE A 404 -5.34 -6.11 9.39
N GLN A 405 -5.35 -5.66 8.14
CA GLN A 405 -4.30 -5.93 7.16
C GLN A 405 -3.81 -4.61 6.56
N GLY A 406 -2.90 -3.97 7.25
CA GLY A 406 -2.27 -2.70 6.89
C GLY A 406 -0.95 -2.53 7.63
N SER A 407 -0.28 -1.39 7.46
CA SER A 407 0.89 -1.03 8.28
C SER A 407 0.44 -0.62 9.67
N LEU A 408 0.88 -1.30 10.71
CA LEU A 408 0.71 -0.86 12.09
C LEU A 408 1.75 0.21 12.45
N ALA A 409 1.44 1.03 13.45
CA ALA A 409 2.36 2.04 13.97
C ALA A 409 3.72 1.40 14.35
N GLY A 410 4.83 1.86 13.74
CA GLY A 410 6.16 1.30 13.93
C GLY A 410 6.64 0.34 12.85
N ASP A 411 5.80 -0.01 11.90
CA ASP A 411 6.17 -0.83 10.75
C ASP A 411 6.76 0.01 9.63
N GLY A 412 7.83 0.69 9.79
CA GLY A 412 8.44 1.57 8.77
C GLY A 412 8.06 1.26 7.33
N ASP A 413 8.16 2.24 6.51
CA ASP A 413 7.83 2.31 5.07
C ASP A 413 7.74 0.93 4.37
N GLN A 414 6.54 0.38 4.21
CA GLN A 414 6.33 -0.84 3.44
C GLN A 414 5.95 -0.43 2.02
N ASN A 415 6.90 -0.56 1.11
CA ASN A 415 6.60 -0.49 -0.33
C ASN A 415 5.62 -1.61 -0.69
N ASP A 416 4.60 -1.31 -1.48
CA ASP A 416 3.59 -2.29 -1.92
C ASP A 416 4.23 -3.54 -2.55
N ASP A 417 5.30 -3.38 -3.32
CA ASP A 417 6.02 -4.50 -3.96
C ASP A 417 6.66 -5.46 -2.96
N SER A 418 7.04 -4.97 -1.78
CA SER A 418 7.62 -5.82 -0.74
C SER A 418 6.58 -6.63 0.03
N LEU A 419 5.33 -6.17 0.02
CA LEU A 419 4.21 -6.91 0.59
C LEU A 419 3.79 -8.09 -0.30
N LEU A 420 4.00 -8.01 -1.62
CA LEU A 420 3.66 -9.09 -2.56
C LEU A 420 4.31 -10.42 -2.18
N GLN A 421 5.56 -10.41 -1.70
CA GLN A 421 6.28 -11.63 -1.32
C GLN A 421 5.57 -12.47 -0.25
N ILE A 422 4.79 -11.82 0.61
CA ILE A 422 4.11 -12.45 1.74
C ILE A 422 2.58 -12.37 1.63
N LEU A 423 2.06 -11.75 0.58
CA LEU A 423 0.63 -11.40 0.47
C LEU A 423 -0.26 -12.63 0.43
N ALA A 424 0.10 -13.66 -0.34
CA ALA A 424 -0.67 -14.89 -0.43
C ALA A 424 -0.77 -15.60 0.93
N GLU A 425 0.35 -15.73 1.66
CA GLU A 425 0.39 -16.33 3.01
C GLU A 425 -0.43 -15.50 4.02
N ARG A 426 -0.31 -14.17 3.99
CA ARG A 426 -1.11 -13.27 4.84
C ARG A 426 -2.60 -13.49 4.64
N SER A 427 -3.01 -13.46 3.38
CA SER A 427 -4.43 -13.61 3.01
C SER A 427 -4.96 -15.00 3.34
N ARG A 428 -4.12 -16.04 3.21
CA ARG A 428 -4.45 -17.40 3.66
C ARG A 428 -4.74 -17.45 5.16
N ARG A 429 -3.80 -16.96 5.98
CA ARG A 429 -3.94 -16.98 7.45
C ARG A 429 -5.17 -16.22 7.91
N LEU A 430 -5.41 -15.04 7.33
CA LEU A 430 -6.59 -14.25 7.61
C LEU A 430 -7.87 -15.00 7.23
N ALA A 431 -7.95 -15.56 6.01
CA ALA A 431 -9.14 -16.28 5.55
C ALA A 431 -9.45 -17.50 6.43
N GLU A 432 -8.45 -18.27 6.84
CA GLU A 432 -8.60 -19.40 7.76
C GLU A 432 -9.14 -18.95 9.12
N SER A 433 -8.65 -17.84 9.66
CA SER A 433 -9.12 -17.28 10.93
C SER A 433 -10.57 -16.80 10.85
N VAL A 434 -10.92 -16.06 9.78
CA VAL A 434 -12.29 -15.62 9.49
C VAL A 434 -13.26 -16.80 9.46
N LEU A 435 -12.91 -17.86 8.72
CA LEU A 435 -13.77 -19.02 8.54
C LEU A 435 -13.90 -19.86 9.82
N ARG A 436 -12.81 -20.03 10.58
CA ARG A 436 -12.84 -20.74 11.86
C ARG A 436 -13.78 -20.04 12.85
N ARG A 437 -13.69 -18.71 13.00
CA ARG A 437 -14.59 -17.95 13.87
C ARG A 437 -16.05 -17.99 13.40
N ARG A 438 -16.28 -18.05 12.09
CA ARG A 438 -17.64 -18.22 11.54
C ARG A 438 -18.22 -19.58 11.95
N ALA A 439 -17.42 -20.65 11.91
CA ALA A 439 -17.84 -21.99 12.36
C ALA A 439 -18.14 -22.04 13.86
N GLU A 440 -17.37 -21.37 14.72
CA GLU A 440 -17.63 -21.26 16.17
C GLU A 440 -19.01 -20.68 16.48
N GLN A 441 -19.50 -19.75 15.65
CA GLN A 441 -20.84 -19.19 15.78
C GLN A 441 -21.93 -20.23 15.48
N THR A 442 -21.80 -20.97 14.37
CA THR A 442 -22.79 -21.99 13.96
C THR A 442 -22.96 -23.06 15.05
N THR A 443 -21.84 -23.52 15.60
CA THR A 443 -21.85 -24.49 16.70
C THR A 443 -22.55 -23.93 17.97
N SER A 444 -22.27 -22.68 18.30
CA SER A 444 -22.90 -22.01 19.47
C SER A 444 -24.39 -21.76 19.28
N GLU A 445 -24.88 -21.53 18.06
CA GLU A 445 -26.29 -21.35 17.71
C GLU A 445 -27.02 -22.74 17.76
N GLU A 446 -26.41 -23.79 17.25
CA GLU A 446 -26.94 -25.16 17.29
C GLU A 446 -27.07 -25.69 18.73
N GLU A 447 -26.05 -25.48 19.57
CA GLU A 447 -26.09 -25.83 20.99
C GLU A 447 -27.18 -25.07 21.76
N ARG A 448 -27.46 -23.86 21.38
CA ARG A 448 -28.54 -23.04 21.95
C ARG A 448 -29.92 -23.55 21.54
N SER A 449 -30.07 -23.89 20.26
CA SER A 449 -31.32 -24.41 19.69
C SER A 449 -31.65 -25.80 20.26
N ALA A 450 -30.62 -26.61 20.59
CA ALA A 450 -30.77 -27.90 21.18
C ALA A 450 -31.11 -27.86 22.69
N ARG A 451 -30.96 -26.72 23.34
CA ARG A 451 -31.27 -26.53 24.80
C ARG A 451 -32.62 -25.81 25.02
N LEU A 452 -33.27 -25.35 23.98
CA LEU A 452 -34.64 -24.82 23.97
C LEU A 452 -35.63 -25.87 23.50
#